data_0b33b8737c802e4d697571750689fcfc
#
_entry.id   0b33b8737c802e4d697571750689fcfc
#
_cell.length_a   1.000
_cell.length_b   1.000
_cell.length_c   1.000
_cell.angle_alpha   90.00
_cell.angle_beta   90.00
_cell.angle_gamma   90.00
#
_symmetry.space_group_name_H-M   'P 1'
#
loop_
_entity.id
_entity.type
_entity.pdbx_description
1 polymer ?
#
loop_
_entity_poly.entity_id
_entity_poly.type
_entity_poly.pdbx_seq_one_letter_code
_entity_poly.pdbx_strand_id
1 'polypeptide(L)' 'MGDKELDTLIKEHLYNNLKYNYNYTIQDLRKKVGMRHMGAKQRDFFTVGLVRQMVKDGKMKRFEVEGKTFYTKK' A
#
# COMPACT_ATOMS: atom_id res chain seq x y z
N MET A 1 17.48 -12.85 2.80
CA MET A 1 16.64 -12.99 3.98
C MET A 1 16.10 -11.67 4.49
N GLY A 2 16.93 -10.66 4.65
CA GLY A 2 16.48 -9.36 5.13
C GLY A 2 15.40 -8.69 4.32
N ASP A 3 15.45 -8.84 3.01
CA ASP A 3 14.52 -8.17 2.11
C ASP A 3 13.07 -8.65 2.29
N LYS A 4 12.87 -9.96 2.42
CA LYS A 4 11.53 -10.51 2.63
C LYS A 4 10.97 -10.16 4.01
N GLU A 5 11.81 -10.15 5.02
CA GLU A 5 11.41 -9.76 6.36
C GLU A 5 11.05 -8.28 6.41
N LEU A 6 11.85 -7.44 5.76
CA LEU A 6 11.59 -6.00 5.70
C LEU A 6 10.29 -5.72 4.99
N ASP A 7 10.05 -6.37 3.85
CA ASP A 7 8.80 -6.20 3.10
C ASP A 7 7.59 -6.61 3.93
N THR A 8 7.71 -7.72 4.66
CA THR A 8 6.64 -8.18 5.52
C THR A 8 6.34 -7.19 6.64
N LEU A 9 7.38 -6.65 7.28
CA LEU A 9 7.22 -5.66 8.35
C LEU A 9 6.59 -4.38 7.83
N ILE A 10 6.98 -3.93 6.65
CA ILE A 10 6.40 -2.73 6.04
C ILE A 10 4.93 -2.96 5.69
N LYS A 11 4.60 -4.12 5.13
CA LYS A 11 3.21 -4.46 4.83
C LYS A 11 2.35 -4.49 6.08
N GLU A 12 2.85 -5.10 7.15
CA GLU A 12 2.14 -5.14 8.42
C GLU A 12 1.94 -3.76 9.01
N HIS A 13 3.01 -2.94 8.99
CA HIS A 13 2.94 -1.56 9.46
C HIS A 13 1.88 -0.77 8.68
N LEU A 14 1.91 -0.87 7.37
CA LEU A 14 0.94 -0.18 6.53
C LEU A 14 -0.48 -0.67 6.86
N TYR A 15 -0.68 -1.98 6.88
CA TYR A 15 -2.00 -2.58 7.15
C TYR A 15 -2.56 -2.11 8.49
N ASN A 16 -1.72 -2.12 9.53
CA ASN A 16 -2.14 -1.74 10.87
C ASN A 16 -2.49 -0.26 11.01
N ASN A 17 -1.98 0.57 10.09
CA ASN A 17 -2.25 2.01 10.08
C ASN A 17 -3.42 2.39 9.16
N LEU A 18 -4.05 1.42 8.53
CA LEU A 18 -5.23 1.66 7.68
C LEU A 18 -6.50 1.50 8.50
N LYS A 19 -7.49 2.30 8.15
CA LYS A 19 -8.83 2.22 8.76
C LYS A 19 -9.74 1.36 7.89
N TYR A 20 -10.61 0.59 8.51
CA TYR A 20 -11.67 -0.11 7.79
C TYR A 20 -12.69 0.90 7.25
N ASN A 21 -13.36 0.53 6.17
CA ASN A 21 -14.41 1.35 5.56
C ASN A 21 -13.91 2.72 5.07
N TYR A 22 -12.64 2.77 4.69
CA TYR A 22 -12.05 3.97 4.11
C TYR A 22 -11.41 3.62 2.77
N ASN A 23 -11.60 4.49 1.78
CA ASN A 23 -11.08 4.28 0.43
C ASN A 23 -9.77 5.06 0.28
N TYR A 24 -8.68 4.34 0.05
CA TYR A 24 -7.35 4.94 -0.08
C TYR A 24 -6.93 4.98 -1.53
N THR A 25 -6.30 6.09 -1.93
CA THR A 25 -5.59 6.16 -3.22
C THR A 25 -4.14 5.70 -3.01
N ILE A 26 -3.42 5.47 -4.12
CA ILE A 26 -1.99 5.15 -4.03
C ILE A 26 -1.22 6.27 -3.36
N GLN A 27 -1.61 7.54 -3.61
CA GLN A 27 -0.95 8.67 -2.97
C GLN A 27 -1.13 8.66 -1.46
N ASP A 28 -2.34 8.34 -0.99
CA ASP A 28 -2.60 8.21 0.44
C ASP A 28 -1.74 7.12 1.06
N LEU A 29 -1.65 5.97 0.39
CA LEU A 29 -0.87 4.84 0.87
C LEU A 29 0.62 5.14 0.87
N ARG A 30 1.10 5.85 -0.16
CA ARG A 30 2.49 6.28 -0.23
C ARG A 30 2.88 7.14 0.98
N LYS A 31 2.00 8.06 1.36
CA LYS A 31 2.24 8.92 2.54
C LYS A 31 2.34 8.10 3.81
N LYS A 32 1.53 7.06 3.93
CA LYS A 32 1.56 6.18 5.10
C LYS A 32 2.80 5.29 5.15
N VAL A 33 3.32 4.89 4.00
CA VAL A 33 4.56 4.12 3.92
C VAL A 33 5.75 4.96 4.38
N GLY A 34 5.79 6.25 4.05
CA GLY A 34 6.74 7.19 4.64
C GLY A 34 8.19 7.03 4.22
N MET A 35 8.48 6.38 3.14
CA MET A 35 9.87 6.14 2.67
C MET A 35 10.47 7.40 2.05
N ARG A 36 10.71 8.42 2.87
CA ARG A 36 11.16 9.74 2.40
C ARG A 36 12.54 9.76 1.78
N HIS A 37 13.39 8.80 2.11
CA HIS A 37 14.73 8.70 1.55
C HIS A 37 14.72 8.24 0.09
N MET A 38 13.62 7.72 -0.40
CA MET A 38 13.46 7.34 -1.79
C MET A 38 12.99 8.52 -2.63
N GLY A 39 13.40 8.56 -3.91
CA GLY A 39 12.83 9.50 -4.87
C GLY A 39 11.33 9.22 -5.07
N ALA A 40 10.59 10.24 -5.56
CA ALA A 40 9.14 10.12 -5.71
C ALA A 40 8.74 8.92 -6.56
N LYS A 41 9.42 8.70 -7.70
CA LYS A 41 9.11 7.57 -8.58
C LYS A 41 9.36 6.24 -7.90
N GLN A 42 10.46 6.12 -7.14
CA GLN A 42 10.79 4.89 -6.43
C GLN A 42 9.74 4.59 -5.36
N ARG A 43 9.30 5.61 -4.65
CA ARG A 43 8.24 5.44 -3.65
C ARG A 43 6.93 4.97 -4.26
N ASP A 44 6.58 5.51 -5.42
CA ASP A 44 5.36 5.11 -6.12
C ASP A 44 5.45 3.64 -6.56
N PHE A 45 6.54 3.24 -7.19
CA PHE A 45 6.73 1.85 -7.59
C PHE A 45 6.71 0.90 -6.41
N PHE A 46 7.41 1.27 -5.34
CA PHE A 46 7.47 0.46 -4.13
C PHE A 46 6.06 0.30 -3.53
N THR A 47 5.33 1.41 -3.40
CA THR A 47 3.99 1.41 -2.83
C THR A 47 3.02 0.58 -3.67
N VAL A 48 3.06 0.75 -4.99
CA VAL A 48 2.20 -0.01 -5.91
C VAL A 48 2.47 -1.51 -5.78
N GLY A 49 3.75 -1.91 -5.77
CA GLY A 49 4.12 -3.31 -5.63
C GLY A 49 3.65 -3.90 -4.30
N LEU A 50 3.83 -3.14 -3.22
CA LEU A 50 3.42 -3.53 -1.89
C LEU A 50 1.90 -3.72 -1.80
N VAL A 51 1.15 -2.75 -2.31
CA VAL A 51 -0.32 -2.77 -2.28
C VAL A 51 -0.86 -3.89 -3.16
N ARG A 52 -0.28 -4.12 -4.33
CA ARG A 52 -0.68 -5.24 -5.19
C ARG A 52 -0.52 -6.57 -4.46
N GLN A 53 0.57 -6.73 -3.73
CA GLN A 53 0.80 -7.94 -2.96
C GLN A 53 -0.25 -8.08 -1.87
N MET A 54 -0.62 -7.00 -1.20
CA MET A 54 -1.64 -7.01 -0.16
C MET A 54 -3.02 -7.37 -0.73
N VAL A 55 -3.34 -6.89 -1.92
CA VAL A 55 -4.59 -7.28 -2.61
C VAL A 55 -4.57 -8.76 -2.94
N LYS A 56 -3.44 -9.26 -3.46
CA LYS A 56 -3.27 -10.66 -3.79
C LYS A 56 -3.38 -11.56 -2.56
N ASP A 57 -2.90 -11.08 -1.42
CA ASP A 57 -2.97 -11.80 -0.16
C ASP A 57 -4.35 -11.73 0.50
N GLY A 58 -5.28 -11.02 -0.10
CA GLY A 58 -6.64 -10.89 0.43
C GLY A 58 -6.78 -9.90 1.57
N LYS A 59 -5.79 -9.05 1.80
CA LYS A 59 -5.82 -8.05 2.87
C LYS A 59 -6.42 -6.73 2.46
N MET A 60 -6.47 -6.46 1.17
CA MET A 60 -7.08 -5.25 0.63
C MET A 60 -7.90 -5.59 -0.60
N LYS A 61 -8.88 -4.74 -0.87
CA LYS A 61 -9.72 -4.84 -2.07
C LYS A 61 -9.42 -3.63 -2.96
N ARG A 62 -9.20 -3.89 -4.25
CA ARG A 62 -9.00 -2.85 -5.26
C ARG A 62 -10.31 -2.66 -6.03
N PHE A 63 -10.69 -1.42 -6.25
CA PHE A 63 -11.85 -1.11 -7.10
C PHE A 63 -11.66 0.24 -7.79
N GLU A 64 -12.46 0.46 -8.83
CA GLU A 64 -12.40 1.69 -9.61
C GLU A 64 -13.75 2.40 -9.57
N VAL A 65 -13.69 3.72 -9.42
CA VAL A 65 -14.86 4.58 -9.47
C VAL A 65 -14.53 5.76 -10.38
N GLU A 66 -15.28 5.90 -11.46
CA GLU A 66 -15.11 7.00 -12.43
C GLU A 66 -13.67 7.17 -12.91
N GLY A 67 -13.02 6.05 -13.22
CA GLY A 67 -11.64 6.04 -13.70
C GLY A 67 -10.57 6.21 -12.64
N LYS A 68 -10.96 6.34 -11.37
CA LYS A 68 -10.01 6.43 -10.25
C LYS A 68 -9.94 5.10 -9.54
N THR A 69 -8.73 4.71 -9.17
CA THR A 69 -8.49 3.46 -8.45
C THR A 69 -8.41 3.71 -6.95
N PHE A 70 -9.14 2.91 -6.20
CA PHE A 70 -9.16 2.97 -4.75
C PHE A 70 -8.84 1.61 -4.15
N TYR A 71 -8.34 1.63 -2.94
CA TYR A 71 -8.02 0.44 -2.15
C TYR A 71 -8.68 0.57 -0.79
N THR A 72 -9.25 -0.51 -0.31
CA THR A 72 -9.88 -0.53 1.01
C THR A 72 -9.38 -1.73 1.81
N LYS A 73 -9.26 -1.56 3.11
CA LYS A 73 -8.82 -2.61 4.03
C LYS A 73 -9.93 -3.64 4.20
N LYS A 74 -9.56 -4.89 4.08
CA LYS A 74 -10.47 -6.01 4.35
C LYS A 74 -10.42 -6.44 5.81
#